data_cfe9508a52ecb8f3979ab859c55934e9
#
_entry.id   cfe9508a52ecb8f3979ab859c55934e9
#
_cell.length_a   1.000
_cell.length_b   1.000
_cell.length_c   1.000
_cell.angle_alpha   90.00
_cell.angle_beta   90.00
_cell.angle_gamma   90.00
#
_symmetry.space_group_name_H-M   'P 1'
#
loop_
_entity.id
_entity.type
_entity.pdbx_description
1 polymer ?
#
loop_
_entity_poly.entity_id
_entity_poly.type
_entity_poly.pdbx_seq_one_letter_code
_entity_poly.pdbx_strand_id
1 'polypeptide(L)'
;MNSWTINFERILLLKYYPNVKLNVVFSSPTTIGSFFPFKDKCPAFFRSNVVYKLWCEGCDESYIGITQRCIARRMKEHQSKKDSHVFQHLQKCEGPVDFERVEILDTASSHKQLLLKEMVYIQKSKPKINVQKQSALFTLKS
;
A
#
# COMPACT_ATOMS: atom_id res chain seq x y z
N MET A 1 -17.74 -2.24 26.72
CA MET A 1 -17.55 -3.52 25.98
C MET A 1 -16.53 -3.27 24.88
N ASN A 2 -15.29 -3.68 25.12
CA ASN A 2 -14.20 -3.47 24.15
C ASN A 2 -14.26 -4.59 23.13
N SER A 3 -14.70 -4.25 21.92
CA SER A 3 -14.66 -5.14 20.75
C SER A 3 -13.18 -5.38 20.41
N TRP A 4 -12.66 -6.55 20.71
CA TRP A 4 -11.37 -7.03 20.29
C TRP A 4 -11.43 -7.40 18.80
N THR A 5 -11.23 -6.43 17.94
CA THR A 5 -11.05 -6.73 16.53
C THR A 5 -9.66 -7.33 16.38
N ILE A 6 -9.58 -8.66 16.35
CA ILE A 6 -8.36 -9.38 15.98
C ILE A 6 -8.07 -8.97 14.54
N ASN A 7 -6.99 -8.25 14.35
CA ASN A 7 -6.66 -7.65 13.08
C ASN A 7 -6.47 -8.79 12.06
N PHE A 8 -7.30 -8.83 11.04
CA PHE A 8 -7.30 -9.84 9.96
C PHE A 8 -5.91 -9.99 9.31
N GLU A 9 -5.15 -8.90 9.27
CA GLU A 9 -3.76 -8.85 8.80
C GLU A 9 -2.83 -9.77 9.61
N ARG A 10 -3.07 -9.91 10.92
CA ARG A 10 -2.29 -10.80 11.80
C ARG A 10 -2.49 -12.26 11.44
N ILE A 11 -3.72 -12.64 11.12
CA ILE A 11 -4.06 -14.03 10.75
C ILE A 11 -3.43 -14.38 9.40
N LEU A 12 -3.45 -13.45 8.44
CA LEU A 12 -2.80 -13.63 7.15
C LEU A 12 -1.30 -13.77 7.27
N LEU A 13 -0.64 -12.94 8.08
CA LEU A 13 0.80 -13.01 8.30
C LEU A 13 1.22 -14.36 8.90
N LEU A 14 0.52 -14.85 9.91
CA LEU A 14 0.81 -16.14 10.53
C LEU A 14 0.56 -17.31 9.59
N LYS A 15 -0.41 -17.20 8.67
CA LYS A 15 -0.69 -18.24 7.67
C LYS A 15 0.44 -18.40 6.65
N TYR A 16 1.05 -17.29 6.23
CA TYR A 16 2.10 -17.30 5.21
C TYR A 16 3.52 -17.37 5.79
N TYR A 17 3.69 -16.99 7.06
CA TYR A 17 4.98 -16.96 7.74
C TYR A 17 4.87 -17.58 9.15
N PRO A 18 4.68 -18.91 9.26
CA PRO A 18 4.41 -19.57 10.54
C PRO A 18 5.55 -19.48 11.56
N ASN A 19 6.77 -19.22 11.09
CA ASN A 19 7.97 -19.14 11.93
C ASN A 19 8.28 -17.72 12.44
N VAL A 20 7.42 -16.73 12.12
CA VAL A 20 7.62 -15.35 12.56
C VAL A 20 6.96 -15.13 13.93
N LYS A 21 7.77 -14.79 14.94
CA LYS A 21 7.27 -14.40 16.24
C LYS A 21 6.74 -12.97 16.19
N LEU A 22 5.42 -12.81 16.23
CA LEU A 22 4.75 -11.51 16.21
C LEU A 22 4.58 -10.98 17.64
N ASN A 23 5.27 -9.89 17.95
CA ASN A 23 4.99 -9.08 19.12
C ASN A 23 3.97 -8.00 18.77
N VAL A 24 2.76 -8.13 19.30
CA VAL A 24 1.71 -7.12 19.12
C VAL A 24 1.84 -6.10 20.24
N VAL A 25 2.24 -4.89 19.87
CA VAL A 25 2.26 -3.75 20.79
C VAL A 25 1.01 -2.92 20.53
N PHE A 26 0.16 -2.80 21.56
CA PHE A 26 -1.00 -1.92 21.49
C PHE A 26 -0.54 -0.52 21.88
N SER A 27 -0.68 0.43 20.95
CA SER A 27 -0.52 1.85 21.24
C SER A 27 -1.90 2.50 21.33
N SER A 28 -2.10 3.38 22.31
CA SER A 28 -3.33 4.17 22.37
C SER A 28 -3.34 5.15 21.18
N PRO A 29 -4.38 5.14 20.33
CA PRO A 29 -4.47 6.06 19.19
C PRO A 29 -4.88 7.48 19.61
N THR A 30 -5.18 7.70 20.89
CA THR A 30 -5.62 9.00 21.40
C THR A 30 -4.44 9.94 21.59
N THR A 31 -4.18 10.74 20.57
CA THR A 31 -3.30 11.90 20.66
C THR A 31 -4.14 13.16 20.87
N ILE A 32 -3.54 14.23 21.41
CA ILE A 32 -4.21 15.53 21.54
C ILE A 32 -4.83 15.97 20.19
N GLY A 33 -4.18 15.65 19.07
CA GLY A 33 -4.71 15.91 17.73
C GLY A 33 -6.04 15.24 17.41
N SER A 34 -6.43 14.16 18.11
CA SER A 34 -7.72 13.50 17.90
C SER A 34 -8.91 14.32 18.43
N PHE A 35 -8.66 15.28 19.34
CA PHE A 35 -9.68 16.20 19.88
C PHE A 35 -9.90 17.43 19.00
N PHE A 36 -9.03 17.64 18.01
CA PHE A 36 -9.15 18.75 17.07
C PHE A 36 -9.44 18.19 15.67
N PRO A 37 -10.73 18.07 15.28
CA PRO A 37 -11.05 17.69 13.92
C PRO A 37 -10.51 18.75 12.96
N PHE A 38 -9.50 18.41 12.18
CA PHE A 38 -9.02 19.29 11.13
C PHE A 38 -10.19 19.60 10.19
N LYS A 39 -10.49 20.86 10.02
CA LYS A 39 -11.63 21.37 9.24
C LYS A 39 -11.50 20.98 7.76
N ASP A 40 -10.27 20.86 7.28
CA ASP A 40 -9.97 20.55 5.88
C ASP A 40 -9.27 19.20 5.77
N LYS A 41 -9.93 18.26 5.11
CA LYS A 41 -9.31 16.97 4.77
C LYS A 41 -8.30 17.19 3.65
N CYS A 42 -7.04 16.83 3.89
CA CYS A 42 -6.02 16.85 2.85
C CYS A 42 -6.47 16.03 1.64
N PRO A 43 -6.55 16.63 0.44
CA PRO A 43 -6.91 15.89 -0.77
C PRO A 43 -6.01 14.68 -0.98
N ALA A 44 -6.55 13.61 -1.59
CA ALA A 44 -5.84 12.33 -1.76
C ALA A 44 -4.46 12.51 -2.41
N PHE A 45 -4.36 13.37 -3.43
CA PHE A 45 -3.11 13.61 -4.16
C PHE A 45 -1.96 14.19 -3.32
N PHE A 46 -2.26 14.90 -2.25
CA PHE A 46 -1.27 15.49 -1.35
C PHE A 46 -0.91 14.60 -0.18
N ARG A 47 -1.59 13.46 -0.02
CA ARG A 47 -1.26 12.51 1.04
C ARG A 47 0.06 11.81 0.77
N SER A 48 0.80 11.59 1.83
CA SER A 48 2.07 10.85 1.87
C SER A 48 1.98 9.67 2.85
N ASN A 49 2.98 8.81 2.84
CA ASN A 49 3.03 7.60 3.69
C ASN A 49 1.80 6.71 3.52
N VAL A 50 1.47 6.38 2.29
CA VAL A 50 0.26 5.64 1.93
C VAL A 50 0.55 4.38 1.12
N VAL A 51 -0.33 3.39 1.26
CA VAL A 51 -0.52 2.30 0.32
C VAL A 51 -1.65 2.70 -0.61
N TYR A 52 -1.44 2.59 -1.91
CA TYR A 52 -2.41 3.01 -2.91
C TYR A 52 -2.63 1.94 -3.98
N LYS A 53 -3.77 2.03 -4.64
CA LYS A 53 -4.16 1.17 -5.75
C LYS A 53 -4.47 2.02 -6.98
N LEU A 54 -4.02 1.54 -8.14
CA LEU A 54 -4.32 2.07 -9.47
C LEU A 54 -5.01 1.00 -10.29
N TRP A 55 -5.80 1.42 -11.27
CA TRP A 55 -6.42 0.54 -12.25
C TRP A 55 -6.02 0.92 -13.67
N CYS A 56 -5.93 -0.07 -14.53
CA CYS A 56 -5.85 0.11 -15.96
C CYS A 56 -7.26 0.00 -16.54
N GLU A 57 -7.69 1.02 -17.27
CA GLU A 57 -9.03 1.02 -17.89
C GLU A 57 -9.12 0.07 -19.10
N GLY A 58 -7.97 -0.27 -19.71
CA GLY A 58 -7.94 -1.11 -20.90
C GLY A 58 -8.05 -2.62 -20.63
N CYS A 59 -7.68 -3.07 -19.43
CA CYS A 59 -7.67 -4.50 -19.09
C CYS A 59 -8.23 -4.83 -17.71
N ASP A 60 -8.80 -3.86 -17.00
CA ASP A 60 -9.34 -3.98 -15.64
C ASP A 60 -8.33 -4.52 -14.60
N GLU A 61 -7.05 -4.54 -14.94
CA GLU A 61 -6.00 -4.98 -14.05
C GLU A 61 -5.59 -3.87 -13.09
N SER A 62 -5.12 -4.27 -11.92
CA SER A 62 -4.73 -3.32 -10.89
C SER A 62 -3.26 -3.43 -10.49
N TYR A 63 -2.75 -2.33 -9.94
CA TYR A 63 -1.45 -2.20 -9.34
C TYR A 63 -1.58 -1.70 -7.91
N ILE A 64 -0.84 -2.28 -6.98
CA ILE A 64 -0.72 -1.81 -5.60
C ILE A 64 0.72 -1.36 -5.37
N GLY A 65 0.89 -0.21 -4.74
CA GLY A 65 2.21 0.31 -4.40
C GLY A 65 2.19 1.20 -3.18
N ILE A 66 3.39 1.58 -2.75
CA ILE A 66 3.57 2.50 -1.63
C ILE A 66 4.28 3.78 -2.05
N THR A 67 4.05 4.82 -1.29
CA THR A 67 4.84 6.04 -1.38
C THR A 67 4.99 6.70 -0.02
N GLN A 68 6.20 7.14 0.31
CA GLN A 68 6.46 8.02 1.45
C GLN A 68 6.27 9.50 1.07
N ARG A 69 6.32 9.80 -0.22
CA ARG A 69 6.10 11.14 -0.79
C ARG A 69 4.62 11.33 -1.13
N CYS A 70 4.23 12.55 -1.51
CA CYS A 70 2.86 12.78 -1.95
C CYS A 70 2.52 11.95 -3.21
N ILE A 71 1.28 11.52 -3.29
CA ILE A 71 0.76 10.68 -4.40
C ILE A 71 1.01 11.36 -5.74
N ALA A 72 0.75 12.67 -5.88
CA ALA A 72 0.94 13.40 -7.13
C ALA A 72 2.36 13.23 -7.70
N ARG A 73 3.39 13.29 -6.85
CA ARG A 73 4.77 13.06 -7.27
C ARG A 73 4.99 11.61 -7.70
N ARG A 74 4.41 10.67 -6.97
CA ARG A 74 4.52 9.24 -7.31
C ARG A 74 3.86 8.90 -8.63
N MET A 75 2.71 9.52 -8.94
CA MET A 75 2.03 9.34 -10.23
C MET A 75 2.89 9.83 -11.39
N LYS A 76 3.50 11.01 -11.27
CA LYS A 76 4.46 11.51 -12.28
C LYS A 76 5.64 10.56 -12.49
N GLU A 77 6.15 9.93 -11.44
CA GLU A 77 7.20 8.92 -11.54
C GLU A 77 6.74 7.68 -12.31
N HIS A 78 5.52 7.22 -12.08
CA HIS A 78 4.95 6.09 -12.84
C HIS A 78 4.79 6.41 -14.33
N GLN A 79 4.53 7.65 -14.68
CA GLN A 79 4.40 8.10 -16.08
C GLN A 79 5.75 8.23 -16.80
N SER A 80 6.84 8.48 -16.07
CA SER A 80 8.13 8.85 -16.67
C SER A 80 9.22 7.77 -16.52
N LYS A 81 9.19 6.97 -15.47
CA LYS A 81 10.27 6.01 -15.17
C LYS A 81 10.04 4.66 -15.83
N LYS A 82 10.95 4.29 -16.75
CA LYS A 82 10.92 3.04 -17.51
C LYS A 82 11.00 1.77 -16.63
N ASP A 83 11.58 1.86 -15.45
CA ASP A 83 11.69 0.76 -14.47
C ASP A 83 10.41 0.55 -13.65
N SER A 84 9.44 1.45 -13.76
CA SER A 84 8.13 1.30 -13.13
C SER A 84 7.31 0.20 -13.81
N HIS A 85 6.78 -0.75 -13.04
CA HIS A 85 5.89 -1.80 -13.57
C HIS A 85 4.63 -1.20 -14.22
N VAL A 86 4.12 -0.08 -13.69
CA VAL A 86 2.99 0.64 -14.29
C VAL A 86 3.39 1.20 -15.65
N PHE A 87 4.58 1.81 -15.78
CA PHE A 87 5.08 2.28 -17.06
C PHE A 87 5.24 1.15 -18.08
N GLN A 88 5.83 0.03 -17.65
CA GLN A 88 6.01 -1.15 -18.51
C GLN A 88 4.67 -1.76 -18.95
N HIS A 89 3.66 -1.71 -18.07
CA HIS A 89 2.30 -2.12 -18.40
C HIS A 89 1.70 -1.21 -19.48
N LEU A 90 1.83 0.10 -19.33
CA LEU A 90 1.36 1.09 -20.32
C LEU A 90 1.96 0.89 -21.72
N GLN A 91 3.17 0.35 -21.83
CA GLN A 91 3.80 0.05 -23.11
C GLN A 91 3.21 -1.20 -23.78
N LYS A 92 2.50 -2.03 -23.06
CA LYS A 92 1.96 -3.33 -23.53
C LYS A 92 0.45 -3.34 -23.65
N CYS A 93 -0.21 -2.49 -22.90
CA CYS A 93 -1.66 -2.40 -22.85
C CYS A 93 -2.12 -1.18 -23.65
N GLU A 94 -3.12 -1.35 -24.49
CA GLU A 94 -3.68 -0.26 -25.32
C GLU A 94 -4.54 0.73 -24.51
N GLY A 95 -4.90 0.38 -23.26
CA GLY A 95 -5.71 1.24 -22.41
C GLY A 95 -4.88 2.10 -21.46
N PRO A 96 -5.38 3.30 -21.11
CA PRO A 96 -4.72 4.18 -20.16
C PRO A 96 -4.80 3.63 -18.73
N VAL A 97 -3.79 3.97 -17.92
CA VAL A 97 -3.92 3.90 -16.46
C VAL A 97 -4.49 5.23 -15.98
N ASP A 98 -5.58 5.16 -15.24
CA ASP A 98 -6.18 6.36 -14.65
C ASP A 98 -5.37 6.82 -13.42
N PHE A 99 -4.48 7.78 -13.65
CA PHE A 99 -3.65 8.38 -12.61
C PHE A 99 -4.42 9.38 -11.72
N GLU A 100 -5.61 9.78 -12.10
CA GLU A 100 -6.45 10.67 -11.31
C GLU A 100 -7.32 9.89 -10.33
N ARG A 101 -7.68 8.66 -10.68
CA ARG A 101 -8.45 7.75 -9.83
C ARG A 101 -7.55 6.87 -8.97
N VAL A 102 -6.88 7.49 -7.99
CA VAL A 102 -6.03 6.77 -7.03
C VAL A 102 -6.83 6.43 -5.78
N GLU A 103 -6.93 5.15 -5.47
CA GLU A 103 -7.50 4.71 -4.19
C GLU A 103 -6.42 4.58 -3.14
N ILE A 104 -6.60 5.24 -1.99
CA ILE A 104 -5.74 5.05 -0.83
C ILE A 104 -6.30 3.89 -0.02
N LEU A 105 -5.54 2.78 0.02
CA LEU A 105 -5.91 1.59 0.77
C LEU A 105 -5.60 1.74 2.26
N ASP A 106 -4.46 2.36 2.58
CA ASP A 106 -4.01 2.49 3.97
C ASP A 106 -2.93 3.57 4.13
N THR A 107 -2.63 3.91 5.37
CA THR A 107 -1.58 4.85 5.75
C THR A 107 -0.66 4.21 6.78
N ALA A 108 0.58 4.68 6.90
CA ALA A 108 1.49 4.20 7.93
C ALA A 108 2.42 5.31 8.43
N SER A 109 2.90 5.17 9.66
CA SER A 109 3.83 6.12 10.28
C SER A 109 5.31 5.84 9.94
N SER A 110 5.61 4.65 9.41
CA SER A 110 6.97 4.26 9.05
C SER A 110 7.04 3.50 7.74
N HIS A 111 8.21 3.54 7.09
CA HIS A 111 8.47 2.79 5.86
C HIS A 111 8.30 1.27 6.03
N LYS A 112 8.74 0.73 7.17
CA LYS A 112 8.59 -0.71 7.47
C LYS A 112 7.13 -1.12 7.53
N GLN A 113 6.28 -0.31 8.13
CA GLN A 113 4.83 -0.55 8.17
C GLN A 113 4.20 -0.44 6.78
N LEU A 114 4.66 0.52 5.93
CA LEU A 114 4.19 0.61 4.55
C LEU A 114 4.50 -0.66 3.76
N LEU A 115 5.74 -1.15 3.84
CA LEU A 115 6.15 -2.38 3.17
C LEU A 115 5.32 -3.59 3.62
N LEU A 116 5.09 -3.72 4.93
CA LEU A 116 4.29 -4.80 5.47
C LEU A 116 2.84 -4.75 4.96
N LYS A 117 2.23 -3.56 4.98
CA LYS A 117 0.88 -3.33 4.49
C LYS A 117 0.77 -3.60 2.99
N GLU A 118 1.72 -3.12 2.19
CA GLU A 118 1.78 -3.40 0.76
C GLU A 118 1.77 -4.92 0.48
N MET A 119 2.64 -5.67 1.17
CA MET A 119 2.69 -7.13 1.04
C MET A 119 1.34 -7.78 1.35
N VAL A 120 0.68 -7.37 2.41
CA VAL A 120 -0.64 -7.89 2.81
C VAL A 120 -1.68 -7.59 1.72
N TYR A 121 -1.72 -6.35 1.21
CA TYR A 121 -2.66 -5.96 0.17
C TYR A 121 -2.40 -6.69 -1.15
N ILE A 122 -1.13 -6.88 -1.54
CA ILE A 122 -0.75 -7.64 -2.73
C ILE A 122 -1.20 -9.10 -2.59
N GLN A 123 -0.95 -9.73 -1.44
CA GLN A 123 -1.37 -11.12 -1.19
C GLN A 123 -2.90 -11.29 -1.22
N LYS A 124 -3.62 -10.31 -0.69
CA LYS A 124 -5.08 -10.33 -0.66
C LYS A 124 -5.70 -10.10 -2.02
N SER A 125 -5.20 -9.14 -2.78
CA SER A 125 -5.81 -8.68 -4.03
C SER A 125 -5.22 -9.35 -5.27
N LYS A 126 -4.02 -9.91 -5.18
CA LYS A 126 -3.25 -10.56 -6.27
C LYS A 126 -3.24 -9.73 -7.57
N PRO A 127 -2.82 -8.46 -7.50
CA PRO A 127 -2.85 -7.55 -8.64
C PRO A 127 -1.86 -8.01 -9.72
N LYS A 128 -2.29 -8.09 -10.98
CA LYS A 128 -1.46 -8.65 -12.05
C LYS A 128 -0.38 -7.70 -12.56
N ILE A 129 -0.54 -6.40 -12.39
CA ILE A 129 0.49 -5.42 -12.80
C ILE A 129 1.69 -5.44 -11.84
N ASN A 130 1.50 -5.90 -10.60
CA ASN A 130 2.60 -6.15 -9.69
C ASN A 130 3.35 -7.40 -10.14
N VAL A 131 4.38 -7.23 -10.97
CA VAL A 131 5.32 -8.32 -11.25
C VAL A 131 6.05 -8.61 -9.94
N GLN A 132 5.65 -9.68 -9.27
CA GLN A 132 6.39 -10.19 -8.13
C GLN A 132 7.75 -10.66 -8.63
N LYS A 133 8.75 -9.81 -8.56
CA LYS A 133 10.09 -10.33 -8.33
C LYS A 133 9.99 -11.05 -6.98
N GLN A 134 10.10 -12.35 -6.98
CA GLN A 134 10.35 -13.19 -5.81
C GLN A 134 11.67 -12.73 -5.16
N SER A 135 11.66 -11.61 -4.51
CA SER A 135 12.84 -11.10 -3.87
C SER A 135 12.41 -10.12 -2.82
N ALA A 136 12.39 -10.58 -1.79
CA ALA A 136 12.77 -10.24 -0.46
C ALA A 136 11.96 -11.15 0.44
N LEU A 137 12.19 -12.41 0.35
CA LEU A 137 12.31 -13.20 1.56
C LEU A 137 13.09 -12.32 2.51
N PHE A 138 12.41 -11.72 3.47
CA PHE A 138 13.08 -11.22 4.64
C PHE A 138 13.82 -12.42 5.23
N THR A 139 15.07 -12.56 4.87
CA THR A 139 16.01 -13.38 5.62
C THR A 139 16.16 -12.62 6.93
N LEU A 140 15.30 -12.95 7.88
CA LEU A 140 15.52 -12.62 9.26
C LEU A 140 16.77 -13.38 9.64
N LYS A 141 17.93 -12.72 9.57
CA LYS A 141 19.13 -13.23 10.21
C LYS A 141 18.80 -13.35 11.69
N SER A 142 18.74 -14.61 12.11
CA SER A 142 18.78 -15.01 13.53
C SER A 142 20.05 -14.47 14.19
#